data_23565a6fc57d3b077b965b62e9488e47
#
_entry.id   23565a6fc57d3b077b965b62e9488e47
#
_cell.length_a   1.000
_cell.length_b   1.000
_cell.length_c   1.000
_cell.angle_alpha   90.00
_cell.angle_beta   90.00
_cell.angle_gamma   90.00
#
_symmetry.space_group_name_H-M   'P 1'
#
loop_
_entity.id
_entity.type
_entity.pdbx_description
1 polymer ?
#
loop_
_entity_poly.entity_id
_entity_poly.type
_entity_poly.pdbx_seq_one_letter_code
_entity_poly.pdbx_strand_id
1 'polypeptide(L)'
;MCGESVLPRFLTERMVSNEEALKKTVVSGRRIQCGFATSEPYTFYASVWDHIKKEKLRDVDFKSGLILTPHHLFVGTALGRKGLMAGLADGLSFSVFAEWARAVNQATRKFESLAVLINHYKRLQKRNITFMSGFLSPALNGIVPDTPVARMLYPEYVQRNTARMGITDFQFAHFADAAEVMAYHADGRPKTDLFVLVMTLPDANGELSHGPCAAFNGEVLERVISQGDQDVLLYLNASYPFTRGYTDAPNTLHVDRLKPLAEAGRLTVVLDDGPIPSLPAGSFDKPLKTELAIAEQVVNHIEANLELTRGRAVQVGFGGTGVLAIRKLRESSWTGRAYTEMLEPFMLDLFESGKIAGSHIVERDGRRTMLDGKMVCTFALGSRGSDFYKRIDHNDAIILAPSSRVVVPEAFHYGMGINNCLAIDFHGHVNTSARDKNHYSGVGGGAAIIRGLSRGGVSYLCMKSTHTTPEGLLRSSIFPFMPRGTPVCYTGPDMMGGREGALSYLVTEHGVAQMSGRTQAEFIRAIISVAHPDFRDFLKRSAWREFRVSL
;
A
#
# COMPACT_ATOMS: atom_id res chain seq x y z
N MET A 1 8.05 -1.04 34.96
CA MET A 1 7.65 0.32 35.37
C MET A 1 8.23 1.26 34.31
N CYS A 2 7.44 1.67 33.34
CA CYS A 2 7.84 2.70 32.39
C CYS A 2 7.99 4.01 33.19
N GLY A 3 9.21 4.57 33.24
CA GLY A 3 9.43 5.91 33.74
C GLY A 3 8.57 6.87 32.91
N GLU A 4 7.84 7.76 33.56
CA GLU A 4 7.13 8.84 32.90
C GLU A 4 8.14 9.61 32.05
N SER A 5 8.06 9.51 30.74
CA SER A 5 8.87 10.31 29.83
C SER A 5 8.39 11.76 29.98
N VAL A 6 9.16 12.58 30.66
CA VAL A 6 8.87 14.01 30.79
C VAL A 6 9.14 14.64 29.43
N LEU A 7 8.06 15.04 28.75
CA LEU A 7 8.16 15.76 27.48
C LEU A 7 9.03 17.02 27.65
N PRO A 8 10.00 17.26 26.74
CA PRO A 8 10.81 18.48 26.79
C PRO A 8 9.93 19.73 26.76
N ARG A 9 10.34 20.76 27.52
CA ARG A 9 9.59 21.99 27.67
C ARG A 9 9.22 22.66 26.35
N PHE A 10 10.12 22.69 25.38
CA PHE A 10 9.84 23.30 24.08
C PHE A 10 8.72 22.56 23.29
N LEU A 11 8.50 21.25 23.50
CA LEU A 11 7.35 20.53 22.93
C LEU A 11 6.06 20.87 23.69
N THR A 12 6.11 20.87 25.05
CA THR A 12 4.92 21.18 25.85
C THR A 12 4.41 22.60 25.61
N GLU A 13 5.30 23.56 25.37
CA GLU A 13 4.94 24.94 24.97
C GLU A 13 4.28 25.02 23.57
N ARG A 14 4.39 24.00 22.73
CA ARG A 14 3.78 23.90 21.40
C ARG A 14 2.56 22.99 21.36
N MET A 15 2.23 22.37 22.49
CA MET A 15 1.07 21.48 22.58
C MET A 15 -0.21 22.30 22.65
N VAL A 16 -1.15 21.88 21.80
CA VAL A 16 -2.50 22.46 21.73
C VAL A 16 -3.52 21.34 21.54
N SER A 17 -4.80 21.67 21.72
CA SER A 17 -5.88 20.76 21.37
C SER A 17 -5.93 20.51 19.86
N ASN A 18 -6.52 19.39 19.44
CA ASN A 18 -6.68 19.11 18.01
C ASN A 18 -7.50 20.19 17.28
N GLU A 19 -8.52 20.78 17.93
CA GLU A 19 -9.30 21.88 17.34
C GLU A 19 -8.44 23.14 17.11
N GLU A 20 -7.63 23.52 18.07
CA GLU A 20 -6.71 24.66 17.97
C GLU A 20 -5.63 24.41 16.90
N ALA A 21 -5.09 23.17 16.85
CA ALA A 21 -4.13 22.78 15.83
C ALA A 21 -4.70 22.94 14.42
N LEU A 22 -5.93 22.47 14.19
CA LEU A 22 -6.61 22.63 12.91
C LEU A 22 -6.85 24.11 12.56
N LYS A 23 -7.30 24.93 13.52
CA LYS A 23 -7.49 26.38 13.30
C LYS A 23 -6.20 27.09 12.92
N LYS A 24 -5.08 26.68 13.53
CA LYS A 24 -3.77 27.29 13.29
C LYS A 24 -3.16 26.84 11.96
N THR A 25 -3.33 25.59 11.56
CA THR A 25 -2.54 24.99 10.48
C THR A 25 -3.34 24.73 9.19
N VAL A 26 -4.65 24.52 9.29
CA VAL A 26 -5.51 24.22 8.13
C VAL A 26 -6.36 25.42 7.76
N VAL A 27 -5.93 26.15 6.73
CA VAL A 27 -6.58 27.35 6.22
C VAL A 27 -6.82 27.24 4.73
N SER A 28 -7.62 28.16 4.15
CA SER A 28 -7.86 28.18 2.70
C SER A 28 -6.56 28.39 1.91
N GLY A 29 -6.42 27.71 0.79
CA GLY A 29 -5.21 27.74 -0.05
C GLY A 29 -4.08 26.83 0.42
N ARG A 30 -4.26 26.09 1.51
CA ARG A 30 -3.20 25.26 2.10
C ARG A 30 -3.01 23.95 1.34
N ARG A 31 -1.74 23.60 1.09
CA ARG A 31 -1.32 22.32 0.53
C ARG A 31 -0.72 21.47 1.65
N ILE A 32 -1.28 20.31 1.90
CA ILE A 32 -1.01 19.49 3.08
C ILE A 32 -0.48 18.13 2.67
N GLN A 33 0.73 17.76 3.12
CA GLN A 33 1.26 16.40 3.02
C GLN A 33 0.93 15.64 4.30
N CYS A 34 0.42 14.41 4.17
CA CYS A 34 0.17 13.51 5.31
C CYS A 34 1.04 12.26 5.25
N GLY A 35 1.22 11.60 6.38
CA GLY A 35 1.95 10.33 6.48
C GLY A 35 1.32 9.21 5.67
N PHE A 36 2.08 8.13 5.45
CA PHE A 36 1.72 6.99 4.61
C PHE A 36 1.13 5.83 5.43
N ALA A 37 0.08 5.19 4.91
CA ALA A 37 -0.49 3.94 5.41
C ALA A 37 -0.75 3.94 6.93
N THR A 38 -0.02 3.17 7.71
CA THR A 38 -0.16 3.09 9.17
C THR A 38 0.34 4.32 9.94
N SER A 39 0.98 5.28 9.25
CA SER A 39 1.26 6.63 9.77
C SER A 39 0.27 7.68 9.26
N GLU A 40 -0.86 7.27 8.68
CA GLU A 40 -1.99 8.15 8.37
C GLU A 40 -2.46 8.84 9.66
N PRO A 41 -2.52 10.19 9.74
CA PRO A 41 -2.90 10.88 10.96
C PRO A 41 -4.41 10.75 11.20
N TYR A 42 -4.81 9.69 11.90
CA TYR A 42 -6.21 9.32 12.08
C TYR A 42 -7.06 10.44 12.65
N THR A 43 -6.65 11.04 13.77
CA THR A 43 -7.38 12.11 14.47
C THR A 43 -7.51 13.37 13.62
N PHE A 44 -6.49 13.71 12.85
CA PHE A 44 -6.53 14.78 11.86
C PHE A 44 -7.62 14.53 10.81
N TYR A 45 -7.59 13.39 10.13
CA TYR A 45 -8.58 13.07 9.09
C TYR A 45 -9.99 12.90 9.63
N ALA A 46 -10.15 12.41 10.86
CA ALA A 46 -11.46 12.30 11.50
C ALA A 46 -12.12 13.67 11.74
N SER A 47 -11.34 14.72 11.92
CA SER A 47 -11.79 16.05 12.34
C SER A 47 -11.73 17.12 11.25
N VAL A 48 -10.81 17.01 10.31
CA VAL A 48 -10.50 18.07 9.33
C VAL A 48 -11.68 18.44 8.45
N TRP A 49 -12.56 17.48 8.08
CA TRP A 49 -13.75 17.81 7.28
C TRP A 49 -14.76 18.69 8.03
N ASP A 50 -14.96 18.45 9.32
CA ASP A 50 -15.85 19.28 10.15
C ASP A 50 -15.25 20.67 10.35
N HIS A 51 -13.93 20.78 10.49
CA HIS A 51 -13.22 22.07 10.51
C HIS A 51 -13.38 22.82 9.18
N ILE A 52 -13.14 22.18 8.02
CA ILE A 52 -13.32 22.78 6.69
C ILE A 52 -14.74 23.33 6.51
N LYS A 53 -15.76 22.60 6.99
CA LYS A 53 -17.16 23.05 6.92
C LYS A 53 -17.44 24.25 7.83
N LYS A 54 -16.99 24.17 9.08
CA LYS A 54 -17.18 25.19 10.12
C LYS A 54 -16.56 26.52 9.71
N GLU A 55 -15.30 26.50 9.29
CA GLU A 55 -14.55 27.67 8.87
C GLU A 55 -14.76 28.07 7.40
N LYS A 56 -15.62 27.33 6.67
CA LYS A 56 -15.95 27.55 5.24
C LYS A 56 -14.73 27.59 4.32
N LEU A 57 -13.70 26.80 4.64
CA LEU A 57 -12.44 26.76 3.89
C LEU A 57 -12.63 26.33 2.44
N ARG A 58 -11.71 26.79 1.58
CA ARG A 58 -11.64 26.47 0.14
C ARG A 58 -10.19 26.28 -0.29
N ASP A 59 -10.01 25.67 -1.46
CA ASP A 59 -8.70 25.54 -2.11
C ASP A 59 -7.69 24.81 -1.19
N VAL A 60 -8.10 23.71 -0.56
CA VAL A 60 -7.23 22.88 0.27
C VAL A 60 -6.88 21.60 -0.48
N ASP A 61 -5.59 21.38 -0.67
CA ASP A 61 -5.05 20.21 -1.38
C ASP A 61 -4.35 19.26 -0.39
N PHE A 62 -4.79 18.01 -0.38
CA PHE A 62 -4.23 16.95 0.45
C PHE A 62 -3.38 16.02 -0.39
N LYS A 63 -2.15 15.80 0.04
CA LYS A 63 -1.23 14.82 -0.53
C LYS A 63 -0.99 13.71 0.45
N SER A 64 -1.19 12.47 0.00
CA SER A 64 -1.00 11.29 0.84
C SER A 64 -0.54 10.12 -0.02
N GLY A 65 0.07 9.15 0.61
CA GLY A 65 0.31 7.85 -0.01
C GLY A 65 -0.93 6.96 0.07
N LEU A 66 -0.79 5.77 0.63
CA LEU A 66 -1.90 4.85 0.87
C LEU A 66 -2.75 5.34 2.05
N ILE A 67 -4.04 5.55 1.82
CA ILE A 67 -5.04 5.81 2.84
C ILE A 67 -5.78 4.51 3.16
N LEU A 68 -5.74 4.09 4.42
CA LEU A 68 -6.36 2.85 4.90
C LEU A 68 -7.78 3.06 5.43
N THR A 69 -8.06 4.24 6.01
CA THR A 69 -9.31 4.51 6.71
C THR A 69 -10.25 5.35 5.84
N PRO A 70 -11.52 4.95 5.65
CA PRO A 70 -12.52 5.76 4.94
C PRO A 70 -13.07 6.88 5.84
N HIS A 71 -12.28 7.92 6.07
CA HIS A 71 -12.63 9.06 6.91
C HIS A 71 -13.79 9.89 6.33
N HIS A 72 -14.42 10.70 7.20
CA HIS A 72 -15.51 11.62 6.81
C HIS A 72 -15.14 12.58 5.68
N LEU A 73 -13.87 12.91 5.55
CA LEU A 73 -13.35 13.71 4.46
C LEU A 73 -13.58 13.05 3.09
N PHE A 74 -13.49 11.74 3.01
CA PHE A 74 -13.63 10.99 1.74
C PHE A 74 -15.06 10.51 1.47
N VAL A 75 -15.82 10.14 2.51
CA VAL A 75 -17.15 9.53 2.36
C VAL A 75 -18.30 10.39 2.88
N GLY A 76 -18.00 11.49 3.55
CA GLY A 76 -18.98 12.38 4.18
C GLY A 76 -19.46 11.91 5.56
N THR A 77 -19.76 12.87 6.42
CA THR A 77 -20.12 12.63 7.83
C THR A 77 -21.34 11.72 8.01
N ALA A 78 -22.33 11.81 7.14
CA ALA A 78 -23.59 11.04 7.28
C ALA A 78 -23.40 9.55 6.99
N LEU A 79 -22.53 9.17 6.03
CA LEU A 79 -22.19 7.77 5.76
C LEU A 79 -21.28 7.21 6.83
N GLY A 80 -20.36 8.00 7.36
CA GLY A 80 -19.48 7.62 8.47
C GLY A 80 -20.25 7.33 9.77
N ARG A 81 -21.30 8.10 10.07
CA ARG A 81 -22.12 7.92 11.29
C ARG A 81 -23.17 6.80 11.20
N LYS A 82 -23.68 6.46 10.02
CA LYS A 82 -24.78 5.50 9.83
C LYS A 82 -24.35 4.04 9.67
N GLY A 83 -23.23 3.64 10.24
CA GLY A 83 -22.90 2.22 10.33
C GLY A 83 -22.38 1.56 9.05
N LEU A 84 -22.11 2.33 7.96
CA LEU A 84 -21.32 1.81 6.84
C LEU A 84 -19.96 1.33 7.37
N MET A 85 -19.45 2.04 8.37
CA MET A 85 -18.20 1.73 9.06
C MET A 85 -18.35 0.58 10.07
N ALA A 86 -19.50 0.41 10.72
CA ALA A 86 -19.73 -0.71 11.62
C ALA A 86 -19.88 -2.03 10.86
N GLY A 87 -20.59 -2.04 9.72
CA GLY A 87 -20.68 -3.23 8.86
C GLY A 87 -19.36 -3.58 8.14
N LEU A 88 -18.45 -2.61 7.98
CA LEU A 88 -17.10 -2.81 7.47
C LEU A 88 -16.14 -3.31 8.56
N ALA A 89 -16.45 -3.08 9.84
CA ALA A 89 -15.63 -3.51 10.97
C ALA A 89 -15.75 -5.00 11.30
N ASP A 90 -16.86 -5.64 10.91
CA ASP A 90 -17.20 -7.01 11.32
C ASP A 90 -16.98 -8.06 10.22
N GLY A 91 -15.77 -8.17 9.68
CA GLY A 91 -15.38 -9.41 9.00
C GLY A 91 -15.15 -9.34 7.50
N LEU A 92 -14.36 -8.39 7.04
CA LEU A 92 -13.91 -8.33 5.65
C LEU A 92 -12.51 -8.95 5.50
N SER A 93 -12.33 -9.82 4.49
CA SER A 93 -11.06 -10.45 4.12
C SER A 93 -10.08 -9.46 3.47
N PHE A 94 -8.85 -9.89 3.14
CA PHE A 94 -7.84 -9.07 2.43
C PHE A 94 -8.27 -8.67 1.00
N SER A 95 -9.33 -9.26 0.47
CA SER A 95 -10.07 -8.70 -0.67
C SER A 95 -10.83 -7.40 -0.31
N VAL A 96 -10.55 -6.86 0.87
CA VAL A 96 -11.18 -5.72 1.55
C VAL A 96 -11.36 -4.53 0.65
N PHE A 97 -10.36 -4.22 -0.19
CA PHE A 97 -10.53 -3.10 -1.11
C PHE A 97 -11.61 -3.36 -2.17
N ALA A 98 -11.73 -4.60 -2.64
CA ALA A 98 -12.82 -4.95 -3.57
C ALA A 98 -14.16 -5.11 -2.84
N GLU A 99 -14.16 -5.56 -1.60
CA GLU A 99 -15.36 -5.71 -0.77
C GLU A 99 -15.81 -4.39 -0.17
N TRP A 100 -14.89 -3.50 0.21
CA TRP A 100 -15.23 -2.14 0.58
C TRP A 100 -15.87 -1.40 -0.60
N ALA A 101 -15.31 -1.49 -1.80
CA ALA A 101 -15.96 -0.99 -3.01
C ALA A 101 -17.33 -1.64 -3.24
N ARG A 102 -17.46 -2.95 -2.96
CA ARG A 102 -18.76 -3.66 -3.02
C ARG A 102 -19.71 -3.23 -1.91
N ALA A 103 -19.23 -3.05 -0.67
CA ALA A 103 -20.05 -2.60 0.45
C ALA A 103 -20.52 -1.14 0.28
N VAL A 104 -19.63 -0.25 -0.22
CA VAL A 104 -20.03 1.09 -0.64
C VAL A 104 -21.03 1.01 -1.79
N ASN A 105 -20.82 0.15 -2.78
CA ASN A 105 -21.78 -0.10 -3.86
C ASN A 105 -23.11 -0.68 -3.36
N GLN A 106 -23.10 -1.56 -2.36
CA GLN A 106 -24.32 -2.09 -1.76
C GLN A 106 -25.06 -1.04 -0.91
N ALA A 107 -24.33 -0.25 -0.13
CA ALA A 107 -24.92 0.82 0.67
C ALA A 107 -25.46 1.96 -0.19
N THR A 108 -24.75 2.31 -1.28
CA THR A 108 -25.17 3.35 -2.23
C THR A 108 -26.28 2.87 -3.20
N ARG A 109 -26.62 1.58 -3.20
CA ARG A 109 -27.86 1.09 -3.85
C ARG A 109 -29.12 1.59 -3.14
N LYS A 110 -29.03 1.99 -1.86
CA LYS A 110 -30.11 2.70 -1.18
C LYS A 110 -30.06 4.17 -1.60
N PHE A 111 -31.16 4.67 -2.14
CA PHE A 111 -31.33 6.03 -2.64
C PHE A 111 -30.76 7.13 -1.72
N GLU A 112 -31.08 7.05 -0.42
CA GLU A 112 -30.60 8.03 0.56
C GLU A 112 -29.07 8.08 0.70
N SER A 113 -28.41 6.92 0.66
CA SER A 113 -26.96 6.84 0.79
C SER A 113 -26.24 7.34 -0.46
N LEU A 114 -26.81 7.09 -1.65
CA LEU A 114 -26.31 7.59 -2.91
C LEU A 114 -26.40 9.12 -2.97
N ALA A 115 -27.54 9.69 -2.61
CA ALA A 115 -27.74 11.14 -2.57
C ALA A 115 -26.75 11.82 -1.60
N VAL A 116 -26.51 11.22 -0.42
CA VAL A 116 -25.56 11.72 0.57
C VAL A 116 -24.14 11.74 0.01
N LEU A 117 -23.69 10.65 -0.64
CA LEU A 117 -22.35 10.56 -1.22
C LEU A 117 -22.14 11.60 -2.35
N ILE A 118 -23.09 11.68 -3.28
CA ILE A 118 -23.00 12.64 -4.39
C ILE A 118 -23.02 14.09 -3.88
N ASN A 119 -23.87 14.40 -2.90
CA ASN A 119 -23.89 15.71 -2.28
C ASN A 119 -22.58 16.03 -1.55
N HIS A 120 -21.93 15.04 -0.96
CA HIS A 120 -20.60 15.21 -0.38
C HIS A 120 -19.57 15.56 -1.47
N TYR A 121 -19.50 14.81 -2.57
CA TYR A 121 -18.61 15.08 -3.69
C TYR A 121 -18.86 16.47 -4.31
N LYS A 122 -20.12 16.88 -4.49
CA LYS A 122 -20.48 18.25 -4.93
C LYS A 122 -19.94 19.32 -3.98
N ARG A 123 -19.94 19.05 -2.66
CA ARG A 123 -19.38 20.00 -1.67
C ARG A 123 -17.86 20.07 -1.75
N LEU A 124 -17.15 18.96 -1.96
CA LEU A 124 -15.71 18.95 -2.17
C LEU A 124 -15.37 19.77 -3.43
N GLN A 125 -16.03 19.51 -4.55
CA GLN A 125 -15.84 20.25 -5.81
C GLN A 125 -16.12 21.75 -5.65
N LYS A 126 -17.26 22.14 -5.05
CA LYS A 126 -17.63 23.54 -4.82
C LYS A 126 -16.61 24.30 -3.98
N ARG A 127 -15.89 23.61 -3.09
CA ARG A 127 -14.87 24.19 -2.22
C ARG A 127 -13.46 24.04 -2.77
N ASN A 128 -13.30 23.37 -3.91
CA ASN A 128 -12.01 23.00 -4.48
C ASN A 128 -11.13 22.28 -3.45
N ILE A 129 -11.69 21.24 -2.82
CA ILE A 129 -10.94 20.33 -1.94
C ILE A 129 -10.48 19.15 -2.78
N THR A 130 -9.17 18.98 -2.89
CA THR A 130 -8.56 18.00 -3.77
C THR A 130 -7.63 17.07 -3.00
N PHE A 131 -7.40 15.89 -3.59
CA PHE A 131 -6.51 14.87 -3.05
C PHE A 131 -5.56 14.41 -4.14
N MET A 132 -4.29 14.25 -3.81
CA MET A 132 -3.31 13.63 -4.69
C MET A 132 -2.70 12.42 -3.98
N SER A 133 -2.54 11.31 -4.69
CA SER A 133 -1.94 10.11 -4.13
C SER A 133 -1.10 9.38 -5.17
N GLY A 134 0.02 8.82 -4.72
CA GLY A 134 0.80 7.86 -5.50
C GLY A 134 0.26 6.42 -5.41
N PHE A 135 -0.75 6.19 -4.54
CA PHE A 135 -1.42 4.91 -4.38
C PHE A 135 -2.91 5.13 -4.11
N LEU A 136 -3.72 5.17 -5.17
CA LEU A 136 -5.16 5.39 -5.06
C LEU A 136 -5.85 4.19 -4.40
N SER A 137 -6.04 4.26 -3.09
CA SER A 137 -6.84 3.28 -2.38
C SER A 137 -8.33 3.46 -2.71
N PRO A 138 -9.17 2.44 -2.51
CA PRO A 138 -10.62 2.59 -2.64
C PRO A 138 -11.23 3.65 -1.72
N ALA A 139 -10.56 3.98 -0.62
CA ALA A 139 -10.97 5.07 0.27
C ALA A 139 -10.95 6.42 -0.46
N LEU A 140 -9.96 6.63 -1.35
CA LEU A 140 -9.83 7.84 -2.16
C LEU A 140 -10.56 7.73 -3.50
N ASN A 141 -10.60 6.56 -4.11
CA ASN A 141 -11.10 6.34 -5.47
C ASN A 141 -12.56 5.83 -5.47
N GLY A 142 -13.46 6.54 -4.75
CA GLY A 142 -14.88 6.21 -4.70
C GLY A 142 -15.53 6.23 -6.09
N ILE A 143 -16.36 5.24 -6.39
CA ILE A 143 -17.12 5.14 -7.65
C ILE A 143 -18.61 5.25 -7.35
N VAL A 144 -19.31 6.11 -8.09
CA VAL A 144 -20.76 6.15 -8.08
C VAL A 144 -21.29 4.95 -8.85
N PRO A 145 -22.08 4.05 -8.21
CA PRO A 145 -22.55 2.83 -8.84
C PRO A 145 -23.53 3.10 -9.98
N ASP A 146 -23.50 2.24 -10.98
CA ASP A 146 -24.45 2.24 -12.09
C ASP A 146 -25.73 1.52 -11.67
N THR A 147 -26.71 2.27 -11.21
CA THR A 147 -28.05 1.77 -10.86
C THR A 147 -29.12 2.55 -11.64
N PRO A 148 -30.33 1.96 -11.85
CA PRO A 148 -31.43 2.69 -12.50
C PRO A 148 -31.73 4.04 -11.84
N VAL A 149 -31.69 4.10 -10.52
CA VAL A 149 -31.90 5.33 -9.75
C VAL A 149 -30.77 6.34 -9.98
N ALA A 150 -29.51 5.87 -9.98
CA ALA A 150 -28.36 6.75 -10.24
C ALA A 150 -28.39 7.29 -11.67
N ARG A 151 -28.70 6.46 -12.66
CA ARG A 151 -28.87 6.88 -14.06
C ARG A 151 -29.98 7.94 -14.21
N MET A 152 -31.08 7.76 -13.51
CA MET A 152 -32.21 8.69 -13.58
C MET A 152 -31.93 10.04 -12.91
N LEU A 153 -31.32 10.04 -11.73
CA LEU A 153 -31.17 11.23 -10.90
C LEU A 153 -29.82 11.92 -11.02
N TYR A 154 -28.78 11.15 -11.35
CA TYR A 154 -27.40 11.62 -11.36
C TYR A 154 -26.59 11.05 -12.55
N PRO A 155 -27.11 11.15 -13.80
CA PRO A 155 -26.50 10.51 -14.97
C PRO A 155 -25.05 10.96 -15.18
N GLU A 156 -24.72 12.20 -14.86
CA GLU A 156 -23.39 12.78 -14.99
C GLU A 156 -22.35 12.21 -14.00
N TYR A 157 -22.81 11.54 -12.93
CA TYR A 157 -21.93 10.92 -11.92
C TYR A 157 -21.80 9.41 -12.05
N VAL A 158 -22.71 8.77 -12.82
CA VAL A 158 -22.73 7.31 -12.96
C VAL A 158 -21.41 6.80 -13.54
N GLN A 159 -20.85 5.75 -12.94
CA GLN A 159 -19.56 5.17 -13.29
C GLN A 159 -18.38 6.16 -13.25
N ARG A 160 -18.55 7.32 -12.64
CA ARG A 160 -17.45 8.23 -12.35
C ARG A 160 -16.85 7.90 -11.00
N ASN A 161 -15.53 7.84 -10.96
CA ASN A 161 -14.77 7.85 -9.72
C ASN A 161 -14.38 9.29 -9.34
N THR A 162 -13.84 9.47 -8.15
CA THR A 162 -13.41 10.77 -7.64
C THR A 162 -12.36 11.45 -8.53
N ALA A 163 -11.48 10.67 -9.22
CA ALA A 163 -10.54 11.20 -10.19
C ALA A 163 -11.25 11.83 -11.40
N ARG A 164 -12.26 11.16 -11.96
CA ARG A 164 -13.07 11.70 -13.07
C ARG A 164 -13.97 12.86 -12.66
N MET A 165 -14.16 13.07 -11.37
CA MET A 165 -14.85 14.23 -10.82
C MET A 165 -13.91 15.41 -10.52
N GLY A 166 -12.60 15.25 -10.74
CA GLY A 166 -11.60 16.28 -10.41
C GLY A 166 -11.40 16.47 -8.90
N ILE A 167 -11.71 15.45 -8.09
CA ILE A 167 -11.53 15.47 -6.63
C ILE A 167 -10.21 14.84 -6.26
N THR A 168 -9.84 13.74 -6.94
CA THR A 168 -8.55 13.06 -6.72
C THR A 168 -7.70 13.10 -7.97
N ASP A 169 -6.38 13.17 -7.77
CA ASP A 169 -5.39 13.06 -8.84
C ASP A 169 -4.37 11.97 -8.47
N PHE A 170 -3.72 11.44 -9.49
CA PHE A 170 -2.76 10.36 -9.35
C PHE A 170 -1.34 10.86 -9.63
N GLN A 171 -0.46 10.69 -8.65
CA GLN A 171 0.95 10.98 -8.80
C GLN A 171 1.71 9.74 -9.26
N PHE A 172 2.31 9.80 -10.45
CA PHE A 172 3.22 8.75 -10.91
C PHE A 172 4.49 8.75 -10.06
N ALA A 173 4.71 7.69 -9.32
CA ALA A 173 5.90 7.49 -8.51
C ALA A 173 6.15 5.99 -8.30
N HIS A 174 7.41 5.57 -8.35
CA HIS A 174 7.83 4.35 -7.69
C HIS A 174 7.88 4.59 -6.18
N PHE A 175 7.64 3.55 -5.40
CA PHE A 175 7.62 3.72 -3.95
C PHE A 175 8.97 4.16 -3.37
N ALA A 176 10.07 3.73 -3.98
CA ALA A 176 11.41 4.19 -3.61
C ALA A 176 11.58 5.72 -3.76
N ASP A 177 10.91 6.32 -4.74
CA ASP A 177 11.05 7.75 -5.07
C ASP A 177 9.95 8.62 -4.42
N ALA A 178 9.12 8.03 -3.56
CA ALA A 178 7.92 8.69 -3.04
C ALA A 178 8.23 9.98 -2.27
N ALA A 179 9.31 10.02 -1.50
CA ALA A 179 9.73 11.22 -0.77
C ALA A 179 9.96 12.40 -1.71
N GLU A 180 10.73 12.18 -2.78
CA GLU A 180 11.06 13.23 -3.75
C GLU A 180 9.86 13.60 -4.62
N VAL A 181 9.19 12.61 -5.22
CA VAL A 181 8.14 12.85 -6.22
C VAL A 181 6.88 13.44 -5.60
N MET A 182 6.51 13.02 -4.40
CA MET A 182 5.26 13.47 -3.76
C MET A 182 5.42 14.79 -2.99
N ALA A 183 6.56 14.99 -2.33
CA ALA A 183 6.75 16.12 -1.44
C ALA A 183 7.43 17.32 -2.09
N TYR A 184 8.26 17.11 -3.13
CA TYR A 184 9.11 18.15 -3.70
C TYR A 184 8.98 18.29 -5.23
N HIS A 185 9.23 19.51 -5.73
CA HIS A 185 9.44 19.79 -7.14
C HIS A 185 10.88 19.39 -7.55
N ALA A 186 11.12 19.24 -8.85
CA ALA A 186 12.43 18.88 -9.38
C ALA A 186 13.54 19.89 -9.02
N ASP A 187 13.19 21.14 -8.71
CA ASP A 187 14.09 22.19 -8.24
C ASP A 187 14.29 22.18 -6.71
N GLY A 188 13.73 21.20 -6.02
CA GLY A 188 13.83 21.02 -4.58
C GLY A 188 12.85 21.85 -3.73
N ARG A 189 12.02 22.71 -4.35
CA ARG A 189 11.00 23.44 -3.59
C ARG A 189 9.90 22.50 -3.10
N PRO A 190 9.34 22.72 -1.89
CA PRO A 190 8.25 21.89 -1.38
C PRO A 190 6.97 22.06 -2.21
N LYS A 191 6.29 20.96 -2.46
CA LYS A 191 4.96 20.93 -3.07
C LYS A 191 3.85 21.25 -2.06
N THR A 192 4.19 21.32 -0.78
CA THR A 192 3.24 21.49 0.32
C THR A 192 3.71 22.53 1.32
N ASP A 193 2.79 23.05 2.08
CA ASP A 193 3.02 24.11 3.08
C ASP A 193 2.98 23.56 4.51
N LEU A 194 2.38 22.39 4.68
CA LEU A 194 2.20 21.71 5.96
C LEU A 194 2.49 20.22 5.81
N PHE A 195 3.31 19.67 6.71
CA PHE A 195 3.50 18.24 6.87
C PHE A 195 2.82 17.76 8.16
N VAL A 196 1.87 16.84 8.03
CA VAL A 196 1.11 16.23 9.13
C VAL A 196 1.55 14.80 9.32
N LEU A 197 2.07 14.47 10.49
CA LEU A 197 2.57 13.12 10.78
C LEU A 197 2.24 12.67 12.21
N VAL A 198 2.34 11.36 12.45
CA VAL A 198 2.19 10.74 13.76
C VAL A 198 3.51 10.11 14.15
N MET A 199 3.93 10.29 15.38
CA MET A 199 5.10 9.63 15.99
C MET A 199 4.75 9.13 17.40
N THR A 200 5.60 8.27 17.96
CA THR A 200 5.48 7.84 19.35
C THR A 200 5.72 9.00 20.31
N LEU A 201 5.44 8.80 21.58
CA LEU A 201 6.08 9.61 22.63
C LEU A 201 7.60 9.37 22.61
N PRO A 202 8.43 10.34 23.07
CA PRO A 202 9.86 10.11 23.19
C PRO A 202 10.15 9.02 24.20
N ASP A 203 11.13 8.17 23.91
CA ASP A 203 11.64 7.18 24.87
C ASP A 203 12.54 7.85 25.94
N ALA A 204 13.13 7.04 26.83
CA ALA A 204 14.02 7.53 27.89
C ALA A 204 15.29 8.23 27.36
N ASN A 205 15.65 8.02 26.10
CA ASN A 205 16.79 8.66 25.43
C ASN A 205 16.38 9.90 24.62
N GLY A 206 15.10 10.26 24.62
CA GLY A 206 14.57 11.37 23.83
C GLY A 206 14.30 11.00 22.35
N GLU A 207 14.29 9.72 21.99
CA GLU A 207 14.00 9.28 20.64
C GLU A 207 12.49 9.13 20.41
N LEU A 208 12.00 9.75 19.33
CA LEU A 208 10.67 9.57 18.76
C LEU A 208 10.75 8.53 17.65
N SER A 209 9.81 7.59 17.55
CA SER A 209 9.72 6.66 16.42
C SER A 209 8.59 7.04 15.47
N HIS A 210 8.78 6.86 14.17
CA HIS A 210 7.71 6.93 13.17
C HIS A 210 6.71 5.77 13.29
N GLY A 211 6.88 4.90 14.28
CA GLY A 211 6.00 3.79 14.57
C GLY A 211 6.02 2.72 13.46
N PRO A 212 4.87 2.18 13.08
CA PRO A 212 4.79 1.02 12.18
C PRO A 212 5.06 1.36 10.70
N CYS A 213 5.49 2.58 10.37
CA CYS A 213 5.70 2.99 8.98
C CYS A 213 6.84 3.99 8.83
N ALA A 214 7.95 3.53 8.27
CA ALA A 214 9.04 4.38 7.84
C ALA A 214 8.69 5.08 6.51
N ALA A 215 8.41 4.29 5.49
CA ALA A 215 8.08 4.73 4.13
C ALA A 215 8.93 5.93 3.66
N PHE A 216 8.34 7.10 3.57
CA PHE A 216 9.00 8.36 3.24
C PHE A 216 8.97 9.39 4.39
N ASN A 217 8.38 9.03 5.52
CA ASN A 217 8.07 10.00 6.59
C ASN A 217 9.31 10.67 7.18
N GLY A 218 10.34 9.87 7.50
CA GLY A 218 11.58 10.36 8.06
C GLY A 218 12.35 11.25 7.09
N GLU A 219 12.42 10.85 5.81
CA GLU A 219 13.12 11.61 4.77
C GLU A 219 12.46 12.97 4.52
N VAL A 220 11.13 13.02 4.48
CA VAL A 220 10.39 14.28 4.34
C VAL A 220 10.59 15.15 5.56
N LEU A 221 10.47 14.60 6.80
CA LEU A 221 10.65 15.35 8.03
C LEU A 221 12.05 15.94 8.15
N GLU A 222 13.09 15.16 7.89
CA GLU A 222 14.49 15.64 7.93
C GLU A 222 14.72 16.79 6.96
N ARG A 223 14.12 16.71 5.76
CA ARG A 223 14.22 17.79 4.79
C ARG A 223 13.45 19.04 5.21
N VAL A 224 12.24 18.88 5.77
CA VAL A 224 11.47 19.99 6.36
C VAL A 224 12.26 20.68 7.46
N ILE A 225 12.92 19.93 8.36
CA ILE A 225 13.78 20.46 9.41
C ILE A 225 14.96 21.24 8.82
N SER A 226 15.63 20.69 7.82
CA SER A 226 16.85 21.29 7.22
C SER A 226 16.56 22.52 6.37
N GLN A 227 15.45 22.56 5.66
CA GLN A 227 15.04 23.70 4.82
C GLN A 227 14.28 24.78 5.60
N GLY A 228 13.48 24.38 6.62
CA GLY A 228 12.75 25.28 7.49
C GLY A 228 11.65 26.09 6.80
N ASP A 229 11.13 25.61 5.66
CA ASP A 229 10.18 26.33 4.81
C ASP A 229 8.73 25.81 4.88
N GLN A 230 8.49 24.71 5.61
CA GLN A 230 7.18 24.11 5.83
C GLN A 230 6.83 24.10 7.33
N ASP A 231 5.53 24.14 7.61
CA ASP A 231 5.03 23.91 8.98
C ASP A 231 4.91 22.41 9.24
N VAL A 232 5.03 22.01 10.50
CA VAL A 232 4.83 20.64 10.97
C VAL A 232 3.69 20.59 11.98
N LEU A 233 2.71 19.73 11.73
CA LEU A 233 1.71 19.33 12.70
C LEU A 233 2.01 17.90 13.14
N LEU A 234 2.53 17.76 14.35
CA LEU A 234 2.97 16.50 14.93
C LEU A 234 1.95 15.96 15.92
N TYR A 235 1.42 14.77 15.65
CA TYR A 235 0.62 14.00 16.59
C TYR A 235 1.54 13.05 17.36
N LEU A 236 1.62 13.19 18.67
CA LEU A 236 2.34 12.28 19.56
C LEU A 236 1.36 11.24 20.12
N ASN A 237 1.54 9.97 19.76
CA ASN A 237 0.61 8.90 20.10
C ASN A 237 1.29 7.81 20.92
N ALA A 238 0.81 7.61 22.15
CA ALA A 238 1.34 6.63 23.09
C ALA A 238 1.02 5.17 22.70
N SER A 239 0.06 4.95 21.79
CA SER A 239 -0.34 3.61 21.32
C SER A 239 0.49 3.14 20.12
N TYR A 240 1.29 4.02 19.52
CA TYR A 240 2.15 3.66 18.39
C TYR A 240 3.31 2.78 18.87
N PRO A 241 3.63 1.69 18.17
CA PRO A 241 4.76 0.85 18.52
C PRO A 241 6.07 1.59 18.27
N PHE A 242 7.00 1.50 19.18
CA PHE A 242 8.34 2.02 18.99
C PHE A 242 9.16 1.05 18.15
N THR A 243 9.52 1.44 16.94
CA THR A 243 10.29 0.63 16.02
C THR A 243 11.55 1.37 15.57
N ARG A 244 12.58 0.61 15.20
CA ARG A 244 13.88 1.13 14.79
C ARG A 244 14.15 0.85 13.32
N GLY A 245 15.00 1.69 12.69
CA GLY A 245 15.48 1.52 11.33
C GLY A 245 16.91 1.01 11.29
N TYR A 246 17.58 1.24 10.16
CA TYR A 246 19.02 1.08 10.05
C TYR A 246 19.76 2.17 10.81
N THR A 247 21.02 1.93 11.15
CA THR A 247 21.86 2.96 11.81
C THR A 247 22.06 4.20 10.93
N ASP A 248 22.18 4.00 9.61
CA ASP A 248 22.36 5.07 8.61
C ASP A 248 21.03 5.57 7.99
N ALA A 249 19.92 4.94 8.32
CA ALA A 249 18.58 5.34 7.92
C ALA A 249 17.57 4.94 9.03
N PRO A 250 17.60 5.68 10.15
CA PRO A 250 16.80 5.34 11.33
C PRO A 250 15.30 5.59 11.09
N ASN A 251 14.46 4.79 11.77
CA ASN A 251 13.03 5.07 11.89
C ASN A 251 12.73 5.90 13.14
N THR A 252 13.76 6.49 13.73
CA THR A 252 13.66 7.34 14.90
C THR A 252 14.27 8.71 14.66
N LEU A 253 13.87 9.66 15.47
CA LEU A 253 14.38 11.03 15.47
C LEU A 253 14.56 11.48 16.91
N HIS A 254 15.75 11.93 17.27
CA HIS A 254 15.93 12.57 18.57
C HIS A 254 15.12 13.87 18.66
N VAL A 255 14.38 14.04 19.73
CA VAL A 255 13.41 15.12 19.90
C VAL A 255 14.01 16.53 19.71
N ASP A 256 15.28 16.71 20.08
CA ASP A 256 16.00 17.97 19.92
C ASP A 256 16.13 18.43 18.45
N ARG A 257 16.02 17.52 17.51
CA ARG A 257 16.00 17.85 16.07
C ARG A 257 14.80 18.72 15.70
N LEU A 258 13.74 18.72 16.49
CA LEU A 258 12.55 19.53 16.27
C LEU A 258 12.68 20.98 16.82
N LYS A 259 13.72 21.28 17.62
CA LYS A 259 13.93 22.61 18.20
C LYS A 259 13.93 23.74 17.16
N PRO A 260 14.63 23.65 16.02
CA PRO A 260 14.61 24.73 15.02
C PRO A 260 13.20 25.07 14.52
N LEU A 261 12.35 24.06 14.31
CA LEU A 261 10.95 24.28 13.91
C LEU A 261 10.12 24.92 15.04
N ALA A 262 10.36 24.51 16.29
CA ALA A 262 9.69 25.10 17.45
C ALA A 262 10.10 26.56 17.63
N GLU A 263 11.38 26.90 17.57
CA GLU A 263 11.91 28.26 17.69
C GLU A 263 11.39 29.17 16.57
N ALA A 264 11.30 28.66 15.35
CA ALA A 264 10.71 29.37 14.21
C ALA A 264 9.17 29.50 14.26
N GLY A 265 8.50 28.92 15.28
CA GLY A 265 7.05 28.93 15.41
C GLY A 265 6.30 28.03 14.40
N ARG A 266 7.04 27.15 13.73
CA ARG A 266 6.54 26.24 12.65
C ARG A 266 6.17 24.85 13.14
N LEU A 267 6.32 24.55 14.44
CA LEU A 267 5.90 23.30 15.04
C LEU A 267 4.60 23.49 15.81
N THR A 268 3.63 22.64 15.56
CA THR A 268 2.42 22.48 16.37
C THR A 268 2.32 21.03 16.81
N VAL A 269 2.07 20.78 18.08
CA VAL A 269 2.05 19.44 18.66
C VAL A 269 0.67 19.14 19.23
N VAL A 270 0.17 17.93 18.99
CA VAL A 270 -1.07 17.42 19.58
C VAL A 270 -0.75 16.10 20.27
N LEU A 271 -1.17 15.97 21.53
CA LEU A 271 -1.17 14.65 22.17
C LEU A 271 -2.38 13.86 21.63
N ASP A 272 -2.12 12.67 21.11
CA ASP A 272 -3.07 11.86 20.37
C ASP A 272 -3.29 10.50 21.02
N ASP A 273 -4.54 10.06 21.06
CA ASP A 273 -4.97 8.73 21.49
C ASP A 273 -5.72 7.97 20.38
N GLY A 274 -5.68 8.49 19.16
CA GLY A 274 -6.32 7.90 18.00
C GLY A 274 -5.78 6.50 17.68
N PRO A 275 -6.60 5.63 17.07
CA PRO A 275 -6.18 4.27 16.75
C PRO A 275 -5.13 4.27 15.64
N ILE A 276 -4.27 3.26 15.63
CA ILE A 276 -3.35 3.00 14.51
C ILE A 276 -4.21 2.59 13.29
N PRO A 277 -4.08 3.26 12.14
CA PRO A 277 -4.73 2.86 10.91
C PRO A 277 -4.39 1.41 10.56
N SER A 278 -5.41 0.59 10.36
CA SER A 278 -5.26 -0.86 10.25
C SER A 278 -6.29 -1.42 9.28
N LEU A 279 -6.07 -2.62 8.79
CA LEU A 279 -7.10 -3.37 8.08
C LEU A 279 -8.28 -3.64 9.04
N PRO A 280 -9.49 -3.84 8.51
CA PRO A 280 -10.62 -4.27 9.34
C PRO A 280 -10.32 -5.55 10.12
N ALA A 281 -10.97 -5.72 11.26
CA ALA A 281 -10.86 -6.96 12.05
C ALA A 281 -11.26 -8.18 11.19
N GLY A 282 -10.54 -9.27 11.33
CA GLY A 282 -10.80 -10.50 10.57
C GLY A 282 -10.51 -10.43 9.07
N SER A 283 -9.76 -9.42 8.61
CA SER A 283 -9.40 -9.25 7.18
C SER A 283 -8.75 -10.49 6.55
N PHE A 284 -8.13 -11.34 7.36
CA PHE A 284 -7.44 -12.55 6.90
C PHE A 284 -8.26 -13.83 7.16
N ASP A 285 -9.45 -13.75 7.75
CA ASP A 285 -10.20 -14.93 8.24
C ASP A 285 -11.14 -15.53 7.19
N LYS A 286 -11.56 -14.74 6.20
CA LYS A 286 -12.50 -15.15 5.15
C LYS A 286 -11.95 -14.96 3.74
N PRO A 287 -10.88 -15.70 3.35
CA PRO A 287 -10.32 -15.58 2.02
C PRO A 287 -11.28 -16.11 0.95
N LEU A 288 -11.16 -15.61 -0.27
CA LEU A 288 -11.88 -16.14 -1.42
C LEU A 288 -11.32 -17.53 -1.79
N LYS A 289 -12.19 -18.44 -2.26
CA LYS A 289 -11.78 -19.78 -2.70
C LYS A 289 -10.67 -19.74 -3.77
N THR A 290 -10.76 -18.80 -4.71
CA THR A 290 -9.73 -18.60 -5.74
C THR A 290 -8.40 -18.13 -5.17
N GLU A 291 -8.40 -17.26 -4.15
CA GLU A 291 -7.18 -16.80 -3.49
C GLU A 291 -6.51 -17.92 -2.70
N LEU A 292 -7.31 -18.76 -2.03
CA LEU A 292 -6.80 -19.97 -1.37
C LEU A 292 -6.17 -20.94 -2.38
N ALA A 293 -6.84 -21.20 -3.50
CA ALA A 293 -6.32 -22.09 -4.53
C ALA A 293 -4.99 -21.59 -5.12
N ILE A 294 -4.88 -20.28 -5.40
CA ILE A 294 -3.63 -19.71 -5.90
C ILE A 294 -2.52 -19.80 -4.84
N ALA A 295 -2.82 -19.47 -3.58
CA ALA A 295 -1.85 -19.59 -2.48
C ALA A 295 -1.37 -21.03 -2.30
N GLU A 296 -2.26 -22.00 -2.49
CA GLU A 296 -1.94 -23.42 -2.45
C GLU A 296 -1.01 -23.84 -3.60
N GLN A 297 -1.27 -23.38 -4.82
CA GLN A 297 -0.38 -23.61 -5.97
C GLN A 297 1.03 -23.06 -5.70
N VAL A 298 1.15 -21.85 -5.12
CA VAL A 298 2.44 -21.26 -4.76
C VAL A 298 3.17 -22.13 -3.75
N VAL A 299 2.52 -22.53 -2.64
CA VAL A 299 3.17 -23.29 -1.59
C VAL A 299 3.55 -24.70 -2.04
N ASN A 300 2.68 -25.39 -2.79
CA ASN A 300 2.97 -26.69 -3.37
C ASN A 300 4.18 -26.62 -4.32
N HIS A 301 4.28 -25.56 -5.13
CA HIS A 301 5.44 -25.37 -6.00
C HIS A 301 6.72 -25.06 -5.20
N ILE A 302 6.64 -24.28 -4.13
CA ILE A 302 7.77 -24.02 -3.23
C ILE A 302 8.25 -25.32 -2.60
N GLU A 303 7.34 -26.17 -2.08
CA GLU A 303 7.64 -27.47 -1.48
C GLU A 303 8.29 -28.44 -2.47
N ALA A 304 7.77 -28.48 -3.71
CA ALA A 304 8.32 -29.35 -4.75
C ALA A 304 9.70 -28.88 -5.26
N ASN A 305 10.14 -27.65 -4.93
CA ASN A 305 11.37 -27.05 -5.41
C ASN A 305 12.15 -26.37 -4.26
N LEU A 306 12.33 -27.08 -3.14
CA LEU A 306 13.01 -26.54 -1.96
C LEU A 306 14.47 -26.16 -2.23
N GLU A 307 15.14 -26.85 -3.15
CA GLU A 307 16.50 -26.52 -3.57
C GLU A 307 16.61 -25.12 -4.22
N LEU A 308 15.51 -24.61 -4.81
CA LEU A 308 15.44 -23.30 -5.41
C LEU A 308 14.97 -22.20 -4.43
N THR A 309 14.22 -22.57 -3.38
CA THR A 309 13.44 -21.62 -2.59
C THR A 309 13.92 -21.49 -1.13
N ARG A 310 14.48 -22.57 -0.56
CA ARG A 310 14.96 -22.59 0.82
C ARG A 310 16.10 -21.59 1.03
N GLY A 311 16.11 -20.93 2.19
CA GLY A 311 17.14 -19.99 2.60
C GLY A 311 17.01 -18.60 1.94
N ARG A 312 16.10 -18.40 0.99
CA ARG A 312 15.89 -17.09 0.35
C ARG A 312 15.16 -16.12 1.26
N ALA A 313 15.42 -14.83 1.09
CA ALA A 313 14.64 -13.79 1.73
C ALA A 313 13.30 -13.63 1.00
N VAL A 314 12.20 -13.87 1.71
CA VAL A 314 10.87 -13.76 1.14
C VAL A 314 10.38 -12.31 1.19
N GLN A 315 9.76 -11.89 0.08
CA GLN A 315 9.02 -10.66 -0.08
C GLN A 315 7.58 -11.00 -0.45
N VAL A 316 6.63 -10.26 0.12
CA VAL A 316 5.22 -10.39 -0.23
C VAL A 316 4.66 -9.06 -0.70
N GLY A 317 3.98 -9.09 -1.85
CA GLY A 317 3.26 -7.93 -2.36
C GLY A 317 1.93 -7.70 -1.63
N PHE A 318 1.46 -6.45 -1.63
CA PHE A 318 0.16 -6.09 -1.08
C PHE A 318 -0.96 -6.82 -1.82
N GLY A 319 -1.75 -7.63 -1.09
CA GLY A 319 -2.88 -8.39 -1.66
C GLY A 319 -3.12 -9.73 -0.96
N GLY A 320 -4.35 -10.24 -1.04
CA GLY A 320 -4.79 -11.42 -0.30
C GLY A 320 -4.01 -12.69 -0.58
N THR A 321 -3.68 -12.95 -1.83
CA THR A 321 -3.02 -14.20 -2.25
C THR A 321 -1.62 -14.35 -1.66
N GLY A 322 -0.80 -13.28 -1.68
CA GLY A 322 0.56 -13.31 -1.13
C GLY A 322 0.55 -13.59 0.38
N VAL A 323 -0.29 -12.88 1.10
CA VAL A 323 -0.47 -13.06 2.56
C VAL A 323 -0.95 -14.47 2.91
N LEU A 324 -1.87 -15.05 2.14
CA LEU A 324 -2.34 -16.41 2.33
C LEU A 324 -1.25 -17.46 2.03
N ALA A 325 -0.40 -17.20 1.06
CA ALA A 325 0.75 -18.05 0.78
C ALA A 325 1.74 -18.04 1.96
N ILE A 326 2.05 -16.87 2.52
CA ILE A 326 2.88 -16.74 3.73
C ILE A 326 2.26 -17.52 4.91
N ARG A 327 0.96 -17.38 5.14
CA ARG A 327 0.25 -18.14 6.17
C ARG A 327 0.41 -19.65 5.98
N LYS A 328 0.23 -20.16 4.75
CA LYS A 328 0.37 -21.59 4.44
C LYS A 328 1.83 -22.09 4.54
N LEU A 329 2.84 -21.25 4.32
CA LEU A 329 4.25 -21.62 4.49
C LEU A 329 4.60 -22.09 5.91
N ARG A 330 3.79 -21.70 6.91
CA ARG A 330 3.98 -22.19 8.29
C ARG A 330 3.90 -23.71 8.39
N GLU A 331 3.07 -24.34 7.58
CA GLU A 331 2.83 -25.80 7.58
C GLU A 331 3.80 -26.54 6.65
N SER A 332 4.57 -25.82 5.83
CA SER A 332 5.49 -26.36 4.82
C SER A 332 6.85 -26.72 5.40
N SER A 333 7.71 -27.43 4.63
CA SER A 333 9.11 -27.68 4.98
C SER A 333 10.03 -26.52 4.63
N TRP A 334 9.50 -25.46 4.03
CA TRP A 334 10.27 -24.29 3.66
C TRP A 334 10.79 -23.56 4.91
N THR A 335 12.03 -23.10 4.83
CA THR A 335 12.65 -22.15 5.78
C THR A 335 13.41 -21.10 5.00
N GLY A 336 13.47 -19.87 5.50
CA GLY A 336 14.13 -18.78 4.78
C GLY A 336 14.38 -17.57 5.65
N ARG A 337 14.34 -16.40 5.04
CA ARG A 337 14.56 -15.09 5.64
C ARG A 337 13.43 -14.15 5.23
N ALA A 338 13.36 -12.95 5.80
CA ALA A 338 12.39 -11.94 5.42
C ALA A 338 13.06 -10.62 5.06
N TYR A 339 12.80 -10.16 3.83
CA TYR A 339 13.10 -8.82 3.36
C TYR A 339 11.95 -8.41 2.44
N THR A 340 11.12 -7.48 2.89
CA THR A 340 9.82 -7.22 2.24
C THR A 340 9.49 -5.73 2.23
N GLU A 341 8.65 -5.31 1.28
CA GLU A 341 8.06 -3.98 1.30
C GLU A 341 7.14 -3.81 2.53
N MET A 342 6.26 -4.78 2.74
CA MET A 342 5.27 -4.78 3.81
C MET A 342 5.47 -5.96 4.77
N LEU A 343 5.52 -5.69 6.07
CA LEU A 343 5.45 -6.71 7.11
C LEU A 343 3.99 -6.93 7.52
N GLU A 344 3.55 -8.18 7.52
CA GLU A 344 2.21 -8.58 7.90
C GLU A 344 2.24 -9.64 9.02
N PRO A 345 1.14 -9.89 9.75
CA PRO A 345 1.14 -10.74 10.94
C PRO A 345 1.70 -12.14 10.73
N PHE A 346 1.37 -12.80 9.61
CA PHE A 346 1.81 -14.20 9.39
C PHE A 346 3.30 -14.32 9.10
N MET A 347 3.96 -13.27 8.59
CA MET A 347 5.42 -13.26 8.45
C MET A 347 6.08 -13.19 9.82
N LEU A 348 5.50 -12.44 10.76
CA LEU A 348 5.94 -12.42 12.15
C LEU A 348 5.72 -13.81 12.82
N ASP A 349 4.58 -14.47 12.53
CA ASP A 349 4.33 -15.85 13.01
C ASP A 349 5.37 -16.85 12.48
N LEU A 350 5.79 -16.72 11.22
CA LEU A 350 6.87 -17.54 10.64
C LEU A 350 8.21 -17.29 11.34
N PHE A 351 8.52 -16.05 11.68
CA PHE A 351 9.72 -15.70 12.42
C PHE A 351 9.71 -16.31 13.82
N GLU A 352 8.65 -16.13 14.57
CA GLU A 352 8.49 -16.64 15.93
C GLU A 352 8.47 -18.18 15.99
N SER A 353 7.99 -18.84 14.92
CA SER A 353 8.03 -20.30 14.80
C SER A 353 9.39 -20.84 14.30
N GLY A 354 10.39 -19.98 14.09
CA GLY A 354 11.72 -20.38 13.59
C GLY A 354 11.78 -20.75 12.10
N LYS A 355 10.72 -20.53 11.35
CA LYS A 355 10.71 -20.74 9.89
C LYS A 355 11.50 -19.66 9.14
N ILE A 356 11.51 -18.46 9.67
CA ILE A 356 12.37 -17.36 9.22
C ILE A 356 13.56 -17.29 10.16
N ALA A 357 14.71 -17.70 9.67
CA ALA A 357 15.99 -17.58 10.37
C ALA A 357 16.70 -16.31 9.91
N GLY A 358 17.25 -15.58 10.86
CA GLY A 358 17.51 -14.19 10.74
C GLY A 358 18.83 -13.74 10.14
N SER A 359 19.55 -14.48 9.30
CA SER A 359 20.75 -13.93 8.67
C SER A 359 20.57 -13.82 7.17
N HIS A 360 20.65 -12.62 6.63
CA HIS A 360 20.68 -12.40 5.19
C HIS A 360 21.62 -11.26 4.80
N ILE A 361 22.11 -11.32 3.58
CA ILE A 361 23.00 -10.30 3.03
C ILE A 361 22.16 -9.32 2.22
N VAL A 362 22.26 -8.06 2.57
CA VAL A 362 21.73 -6.94 1.78
C VAL A 362 22.90 -6.31 1.02
N GLU A 363 22.78 -6.24 -0.29
CA GLU A 363 23.74 -5.51 -1.14
C GLU A 363 23.20 -4.09 -1.38
N ARG A 364 23.99 -3.07 -1.02
CA ARG A 364 23.64 -1.67 -1.20
C ARG A 364 24.88 -0.87 -1.50
N ASP A 365 24.81 -0.01 -2.52
CA ASP A 365 25.93 0.87 -2.91
C ASP A 365 27.28 0.13 -3.07
N GLY A 366 27.22 -1.11 -3.60
CA GLY A 366 28.38 -1.99 -3.73
C GLY A 366 28.88 -2.58 -2.40
N ARG A 367 28.19 -2.36 -1.29
CA ARG A 367 28.51 -2.92 0.03
C ARG A 367 27.57 -4.06 0.37
N ARG A 368 28.14 -5.15 0.89
CA ARG A 368 27.39 -6.27 1.45
C ARG A 368 27.31 -6.13 2.96
N THR A 369 26.09 -6.11 3.49
CA THR A 369 25.85 -6.06 4.94
C THR A 369 25.10 -7.32 5.36
N MET A 370 25.67 -8.03 6.36
CA MET A 370 24.99 -9.15 7.01
C MET A 370 23.97 -8.59 8.02
N LEU A 371 22.74 -9.05 7.95
CA LEU A 371 21.69 -8.74 8.92
C LEU A 371 21.31 -10.02 9.67
N ASP A 372 21.88 -10.19 10.85
CA ASP A 372 21.60 -11.33 11.73
C ASP A 372 20.33 -11.13 12.54
N GLY A 373 19.45 -12.12 12.57
CA GLY A 373 18.23 -12.13 13.36
C GLY A 373 17.26 -11.00 13.01
N LYS A 374 17.33 -10.43 11.79
CA LYS A 374 16.54 -9.26 11.40
C LYS A 374 15.57 -9.56 10.27
N MET A 375 14.37 -9.04 10.39
CA MET A 375 13.41 -8.86 9.29
C MET A 375 13.42 -7.39 8.88
N VAL A 376 13.45 -7.12 7.58
CA VAL A 376 13.47 -5.75 7.05
C VAL A 376 12.19 -5.46 6.28
N CYS A 377 11.59 -4.30 6.56
CA CYS A 377 10.43 -3.81 5.83
C CYS A 377 10.38 -2.28 5.81
N THR A 378 9.46 -1.71 5.02
CA THR A 378 9.26 -0.26 5.01
C THR A 378 8.01 0.18 5.75
N PHE A 379 7.02 -0.69 5.88
CA PHE A 379 5.87 -0.49 6.76
C PHE A 379 5.32 -1.83 7.26
N ALA A 380 4.64 -1.79 8.39
CA ALA A 380 3.98 -2.92 9.02
C ALA A 380 2.47 -2.70 9.05
N LEU A 381 1.69 -3.70 8.64
CA LEU A 381 0.24 -3.58 8.48
C LEU A 381 -0.48 -4.76 9.12
N GLY A 382 -1.12 -4.50 10.25
CA GLY A 382 -1.97 -5.43 10.97
C GLY A 382 -3.46 -5.22 10.73
N SER A 383 -4.28 -6.08 11.33
CA SER A 383 -5.72 -5.91 11.40
C SER A 383 -6.15 -5.31 12.75
N ARG A 384 -7.27 -4.59 12.75
CA ARG A 384 -7.84 -3.99 13.97
C ARG A 384 -8.12 -5.05 15.02
N GLY A 385 -7.73 -4.78 16.27
CA GLY A 385 -7.95 -5.69 17.40
C GLY A 385 -6.96 -6.85 17.48
N SER A 386 -6.01 -7.00 16.54
CA SER A 386 -4.92 -7.97 16.68
C SER A 386 -3.85 -7.45 17.63
N ASP A 387 -3.03 -8.35 18.16
CA ASP A 387 -1.86 -8.04 18.99
C ASP A 387 -0.61 -7.66 18.18
N PHE A 388 -0.72 -7.61 16.86
CA PHE A 388 0.40 -7.42 15.95
C PHE A 388 1.25 -6.20 16.29
N TYR A 389 0.63 -5.04 16.54
CA TYR A 389 1.39 -3.83 16.86
C TYR A 389 2.09 -3.91 18.23
N LYS A 390 1.57 -4.67 19.18
CA LYS A 390 2.26 -4.96 20.45
C LYS A 390 3.47 -5.87 20.26
N ARG A 391 3.40 -6.82 19.31
CA ARG A 391 4.50 -7.76 19.00
C ARG A 391 5.65 -7.09 18.26
N ILE A 392 5.39 -5.99 17.54
CA ILE A 392 6.45 -5.23 16.86
C ILE A 392 6.99 -4.06 17.72
N ASP A 393 6.33 -3.74 18.83
CA ASP A 393 6.76 -2.68 19.74
C ASP A 393 8.07 -3.08 20.44
N HIS A 394 9.08 -2.19 20.37
CA HIS A 394 10.43 -2.43 20.89
C HIS A 394 11.06 -3.77 20.45
N ASN A 395 10.65 -4.32 19.30
CA ASN A 395 11.15 -5.58 18.79
C ASN A 395 12.38 -5.36 17.90
N ASP A 396 13.56 -5.63 18.47
CA ASP A 396 14.84 -5.45 17.78
C ASP A 396 15.05 -6.39 16.58
N ALA A 397 14.25 -7.45 16.42
CA ALA A 397 14.29 -8.30 15.24
C ALA A 397 13.71 -7.62 13.99
N ILE A 398 13.01 -6.50 14.13
CA ILE A 398 12.32 -5.81 13.05
C ILE A 398 13.04 -4.49 12.73
N ILE A 399 13.45 -4.33 11.48
CA ILE A 399 13.98 -3.08 10.93
C ILE A 399 12.91 -2.47 10.03
N LEU A 400 12.41 -1.30 10.40
CA LEU A 400 11.62 -0.45 9.52
C LEU A 400 12.52 0.65 8.95
N ALA A 401 12.64 0.70 7.63
CA ALA A 401 13.52 1.67 6.98
C ALA A 401 12.78 2.37 5.81
N PRO A 402 13.25 3.55 5.38
CA PRO A 402 12.62 4.28 4.28
C PRO A 402 12.48 3.46 3.01
N SER A 403 11.44 3.72 2.23
CA SER A 403 11.18 3.00 0.98
C SER A 403 12.31 3.17 -0.04
N SER A 404 13.00 4.31 -0.03
CA SER A 404 14.21 4.58 -0.82
C SER A 404 15.39 3.64 -0.50
N ARG A 405 15.36 3.00 0.66
CA ARG A 405 16.38 2.06 1.13
C ARG A 405 15.97 0.62 1.03
N VAL A 406 14.67 0.33 1.21
CA VAL A 406 14.14 -1.03 1.20
C VAL A 406 13.74 -1.45 -0.20
N VAL A 407 13.09 -0.57 -0.97
CA VAL A 407 12.44 -0.92 -2.23
C VAL A 407 13.33 -0.56 -3.42
N VAL A 408 14.56 -1.07 -3.39
CA VAL A 408 15.55 -0.91 -4.48
C VAL A 408 15.87 -2.28 -5.08
N PRO A 409 16.13 -2.38 -6.40
CA PRO A 409 16.32 -3.67 -7.06
C PRO A 409 17.41 -4.54 -6.41
N GLU A 410 18.52 -3.94 -6.02
CA GLU A 410 19.68 -4.64 -5.45
C GLU A 410 19.35 -5.39 -4.17
N ALA A 411 18.39 -4.90 -3.40
CA ALA A 411 17.97 -5.50 -2.15
C ALA A 411 17.20 -6.83 -2.34
N PHE A 412 16.66 -7.06 -3.52
CA PHE A 412 15.88 -8.27 -3.85
C PHE A 412 16.66 -9.29 -4.69
N HIS A 413 17.93 -9.04 -5.02
CA HIS A 413 18.77 -10.03 -5.68
C HIS A 413 18.77 -11.34 -4.88
N TYR A 414 18.67 -12.48 -5.56
CA TYR A 414 18.62 -13.83 -4.97
C TYR A 414 17.47 -14.07 -3.98
N GLY A 415 16.51 -13.15 -3.86
CA GLY A 415 15.32 -13.28 -3.03
C GLY A 415 14.26 -14.22 -3.61
N MET A 416 13.14 -14.30 -2.92
CA MET A 416 11.90 -14.94 -3.37
C MET A 416 10.75 -13.95 -3.20
N GLY A 417 10.01 -13.65 -4.28
CA GLY A 417 8.89 -12.72 -4.26
C GLY A 417 7.56 -13.38 -4.60
N ILE A 418 6.52 -13.06 -3.85
CA ILE A 418 5.13 -13.45 -4.11
C ILE A 418 4.33 -12.17 -4.33
N ASN A 419 4.10 -11.82 -5.59
CA ASN A 419 3.47 -10.57 -5.99
C ASN A 419 2.14 -10.83 -6.71
N ASN A 420 1.27 -9.82 -6.74
CA ASN A 420 -0.03 -9.92 -7.40
C ASN A 420 -0.07 -9.09 -8.69
N CYS A 421 -0.84 -9.54 -9.68
CA CYS A 421 -1.19 -8.74 -10.84
C CYS A 421 -2.67 -8.86 -11.19
N LEU A 422 -3.13 -7.96 -12.05
CA LEU A 422 -4.52 -7.89 -12.51
C LEU A 422 -4.69 -8.47 -13.91
N ALA A 423 -3.65 -8.37 -14.75
CA ALA A 423 -3.68 -8.83 -16.13
C ALA A 423 -2.28 -9.06 -16.69
N ILE A 424 -2.17 -9.97 -17.65
CA ILE A 424 -0.97 -10.24 -18.46
C ILE A 424 -1.35 -10.48 -19.92
N ASP A 425 -0.48 -10.11 -20.86
CA ASP A 425 -0.67 -10.38 -22.30
C ASP A 425 0.43 -11.23 -22.93
N PHE A 426 0.27 -11.57 -24.22
CA PHE A 426 1.21 -12.41 -24.97
C PHE A 426 2.57 -11.75 -25.28
N HIS A 427 2.71 -10.44 -25.03
CA HIS A 427 3.99 -9.75 -25.04
C HIS A 427 4.69 -9.74 -23.67
N GLY A 428 4.05 -10.29 -22.63
CA GLY A 428 4.54 -10.25 -21.27
C GLY A 428 4.34 -8.88 -20.59
N HIS A 429 3.44 -8.05 -21.14
CA HIS A 429 3.04 -6.84 -20.44
C HIS A 429 2.16 -7.21 -19.25
N VAL A 430 2.45 -6.63 -18.10
CA VAL A 430 1.72 -6.87 -16.86
C VAL A 430 1.14 -5.58 -16.32
N ASN A 431 -0.12 -5.66 -15.92
CA ASN A 431 -0.83 -4.60 -15.21
C ASN A 431 -1.10 -5.01 -13.76
N THR A 432 -0.77 -4.14 -12.81
CA THR A 432 -1.02 -4.35 -11.38
C THR A 432 -1.84 -3.23 -10.74
N SER A 433 -2.04 -2.10 -11.42
CA SER A 433 -2.49 -0.85 -10.79
C SER A 433 -3.87 -0.37 -11.24
N ALA A 434 -4.42 -0.88 -12.35
CA ALA A 434 -5.66 -0.35 -12.88
C ALA A 434 -6.54 -1.43 -13.52
N ARG A 435 -7.82 -1.16 -13.62
CA ARG A 435 -8.75 -1.86 -14.51
C ARG A 435 -9.33 -0.87 -15.50
N ASP A 436 -9.19 -1.17 -16.77
CA ASP A 436 -9.51 -0.25 -17.85
C ASP A 436 -8.80 1.11 -17.63
N LYS A 437 -9.55 2.19 -17.56
CA LYS A 437 -9.05 3.55 -17.33
C LYS A 437 -9.01 3.96 -15.84
N ASN A 438 -9.36 3.05 -14.93
CA ASN A 438 -9.48 3.39 -13.52
C ASN A 438 -8.31 2.82 -12.73
N HIS A 439 -7.48 3.68 -12.17
CA HIS A 439 -6.47 3.27 -11.21
C HIS A 439 -7.14 2.75 -9.94
N TYR A 440 -6.66 1.60 -9.45
CA TYR A 440 -7.04 1.00 -8.17
C TYR A 440 -5.97 1.21 -7.11
N SER A 441 -4.72 1.33 -7.57
CA SER A 441 -3.55 1.51 -6.73
C SER A 441 -2.47 2.24 -7.52
N GLY A 442 -1.34 2.51 -6.91
CA GLY A 442 -0.08 2.80 -7.59
C GLY A 442 0.65 1.50 -7.93
N VAL A 443 1.79 1.63 -8.57
CA VAL A 443 2.69 0.49 -8.87
C VAL A 443 3.41 -0.02 -7.61
N GLY A 444 3.41 0.76 -6.52
CA GLY A 444 4.14 0.43 -5.28
C GLY A 444 5.63 0.24 -5.54
N GLY A 445 6.22 -0.73 -4.86
CA GLY A 445 7.59 -1.19 -5.09
C GLY A 445 7.72 -2.27 -6.16
N GLY A 446 6.61 -2.68 -6.76
CA GLY A 446 6.57 -3.88 -7.62
C GLY A 446 7.61 -3.91 -8.74
N ALA A 447 7.84 -2.78 -9.42
CA ALA A 447 8.81 -2.71 -10.51
C ALA A 447 10.26 -2.94 -10.01
N ALA A 448 10.65 -2.32 -8.90
CA ALA A 448 11.96 -2.51 -8.29
C ALA A 448 12.14 -3.95 -7.80
N ILE A 449 11.11 -4.51 -7.14
CA ILE A 449 11.13 -5.89 -6.63
C ILE A 449 11.29 -6.89 -7.78
N ILE A 450 10.46 -6.81 -8.81
CA ILE A 450 10.50 -7.71 -9.97
C ILE A 450 11.85 -7.59 -10.69
N ARG A 451 12.34 -6.37 -10.89
CA ARG A 451 13.65 -6.12 -11.48
C ARG A 451 14.79 -6.72 -10.64
N GLY A 452 14.71 -6.60 -9.33
CA GLY A 452 15.68 -7.21 -8.42
C GLY A 452 15.66 -8.73 -8.47
N LEU A 453 14.48 -9.34 -8.41
CA LEU A 453 14.30 -10.79 -8.48
C LEU A 453 14.74 -11.39 -9.84
N SER A 454 14.82 -10.59 -10.91
CA SER A 454 15.35 -11.04 -12.21
C SER A 454 16.85 -11.38 -12.19
N ARG A 455 17.54 -11.19 -11.04
CA ARG A 455 18.90 -11.62 -10.81
C ARG A 455 18.98 -12.68 -9.72
N GLY A 456 19.12 -13.93 -10.12
CA GLY A 456 19.26 -15.09 -9.23
C GLY A 456 18.07 -15.36 -8.31
N GLY A 457 16.98 -14.60 -8.43
CA GLY A 457 15.79 -14.69 -7.57
C GLY A 457 14.74 -15.68 -8.09
N VAL A 458 13.70 -15.90 -7.29
CA VAL A 458 12.49 -16.65 -7.66
C VAL A 458 11.28 -15.74 -7.51
N SER A 459 10.53 -15.54 -8.58
CA SER A 459 9.37 -14.65 -8.60
C SER A 459 8.09 -15.42 -8.92
N TYR A 460 7.10 -15.32 -8.05
CA TYR A 460 5.73 -15.78 -8.27
C TYR A 460 4.84 -14.58 -8.53
N LEU A 461 4.28 -14.49 -9.73
CA LEU A 461 3.29 -13.49 -10.11
C LEU A 461 1.90 -14.13 -10.05
N CYS A 462 1.14 -13.78 -9.01
CA CYS A 462 -0.14 -14.40 -8.70
C CYS A 462 -1.30 -13.62 -9.32
N MET A 463 -2.24 -14.33 -9.94
CA MET A 463 -3.37 -13.69 -10.62
C MET A 463 -4.60 -14.60 -10.64
N LYS A 464 -5.78 -14.02 -10.38
CA LYS A 464 -7.03 -14.71 -10.72
C LYS A 464 -7.12 -14.81 -12.25
N SER A 465 -7.32 -16.00 -12.77
CA SER A 465 -7.38 -16.24 -14.23
C SER A 465 -8.53 -15.47 -14.91
N THR A 466 -9.53 -15.05 -14.13
CA THR A 466 -10.69 -14.29 -14.61
C THR A 466 -11.06 -13.15 -13.67
N HIS A 467 -11.80 -12.19 -14.20
CA HIS A 467 -12.46 -11.13 -13.45
C HIS A 467 -13.87 -10.89 -13.98
N THR A 468 -14.73 -10.34 -13.13
CA THR A 468 -16.10 -9.95 -13.51
C THR A 468 -16.14 -8.46 -13.81
N THR A 469 -16.67 -8.08 -14.97
CA THR A 469 -16.90 -6.67 -15.33
C THR A 469 -18.03 -6.06 -14.48
N PRO A 470 -18.18 -4.72 -14.47
CA PRO A 470 -19.31 -4.07 -13.80
C PRO A 470 -20.68 -4.55 -14.28
N GLU A 471 -20.78 -5.01 -15.55
CA GLU A 471 -21.98 -5.55 -16.17
C GLU A 471 -22.26 -7.03 -15.77
N GLY A 472 -21.38 -7.62 -14.98
CA GLY A 472 -21.50 -9.02 -14.53
C GLY A 472 -20.90 -10.05 -15.49
N LEU A 473 -20.21 -9.64 -16.54
CA LEU A 473 -19.60 -10.54 -17.52
C LEU A 473 -18.27 -11.07 -17.01
N LEU A 474 -18.09 -12.40 -17.11
CA LEU A 474 -16.80 -13.02 -16.84
C LEU A 474 -15.83 -12.76 -18.01
N ARG A 475 -14.62 -12.34 -17.70
CA ARG A 475 -13.54 -12.04 -18.65
C ARG A 475 -12.25 -12.72 -18.23
N SER A 476 -11.44 -13.13 -19.20
CA SER A 476 -10.09 -13.60 -18.95
C SER A 476 -9.22 -12.44 -18.40
N SER A 477 -8.29 -12.76 -17.50
CA SER A 477 -7.22 -11.85 -17.06
C SER A 477 -5.93 -12.05 -17.89
N ILE A 478 -5.89 -13.09 -18.74
CA ILE A 478 -4.84 -13.32 -19.75
C ILE A 478 -5.38 -12.85 -21.09
N PHE A 479 -4.62 -12.01 -21.79
CA PHE A 479 -5.05 -11.37 -23.05
C PHE A 479 -4.06 -11.65 -24.19
N PRO A 480 -4.51 -11.69 -25.47
CA PRO A 480 -3.60 -11.63 -26.60
C PRO A 480 -2.81 -10.31 -26.65
N PHE A 481 -3.50 -9.21 -26.38
CA PHE A 481 -2.95 -7.87 -26.25
C PHE A 481 -3.60 -7.17 -25.05
N MET A 482 -2.81 -6.39 -24.29
CA MET A 482 -3.36 -5.63 -23.19
C MET A 482 -4.53 -4.76 -23.68
N PRO A 483 -5.68 -4.75 -22.99
CA PRO A 483 -6.83 -3.93 -23.40
C PRO A 483 -6.46 -2.45 -23.51
N ARG A 484 -6.99 -1.78 -24.54
CA ARG A 484 -6.69 -0.35 -24.80
C ARG A 484 -6.96 0.52 -23.58
N GLY A 485 -5.96 1.31 -23.20
CA GLY A 485 -6.02 2.22 -22.06
C GLY A 485 -5.68 1.56 -20.72
N THR A 486 -5.31 0.28 -20.69
CA THR A 486 -4.78 -0.38 -19.51
C THR A 486 -3.30 -0.04 -19.36
N PRO A 487 -2.83 0.44 -18.20
CA PRO A 487 -1.42 0.71 -17.98
C PRO A 487 -0.59 -0.59 -17.93
N VAL A 488 0.63 -0.50 -18.43
CA VAL A 488 1.65 -1.55 -18.28
C VAL A 488 2.58 -1.16 -17.14
N CYS A 489 2.64 -1.99 -16.11
CA CYS A 489 3.45 -1.77 -14.92
C CYS A 489 4.82 -2.45 -15.03
N TYR A 490 4.87 -3.63 -15.66
CA TYR A 490 6.10 -4.37 -15.96
C TYR A 490 6.05 -4.90 -17.38
N THR A 491 7.22 -5.18 -17.95
CA THR A 491 7.37 -5.79 -19.27
C THR A 491 7.97 -7.17 -19.15
N GLY A 492 7.93 -7.94 -20.27
CA GLY A 492 8.59 -9.25 -20.34
C GLY A 492 10.07 -9.22 -19.93
N PRO A 493 10.89 -8.29 -20.44
CA PRO A 493 12.29 -8.15 -20.02
C PRO A 493 12.51 -7.93 -18.53
N ASP A 494 11.60 -7.23 -17.85
CA ASP A 494 11.72 -7.00 -16.40
C ASP A 494 11.53 -8.27 -15.59
N MET A 495 10.66 -9.18 -16.07
CA MET A 495 10.28 -10.39 -15.34
C MET A 495 11.02 -11.64 -15.80
N MET A 496 11.31 -11.73 -17.11
CA MET A 496 11.76 -12.96 -17.76
C MET A 496 13.27 -12.99 -18.00
N GLY A 497 13.98 -11.90 -17.68
CA GLY A 497 15.43 -11.83 -17.77
C GLY A 497 16.07 -12.73 -16.71
N GLY A 498 16.40 -13.97 -17.08
CA GLY A 498 16.92 -15.00 -16.18
C GLY A 498 18.41 -14.87 -15.90
N ARG A 499 18.91 -13.71 -15.43
CA ARG A 499 20.31 -13.57 -15.02
C ARG A 499 20.60 -14.44 -13.79
N GLU A 500 21.75 -15.12 -13.83
CA GLU A 500 22.23 -15.93 -12.70
C GLU A 500 21.23 -16.97 -12.18
N GLY A 501 20.49 -17.60 -13.12
CA GLY A 501 19.50 -18.63 -12.78
C GLY A 501 18.19 -18.13 -12.19
N ALA A 502 17.85 -16.84 -12.37
CA ALA A 502 16.57 -16.31 -11.93
C ALA A 502 15.38 -17.00 -12.62
N LEU A 503 14.35 -17.28 -11.85
CA LEU A 503 13.13 -17.95 -12.29
C LEU A 503 11.91 -17.08 -12.01
N SER A 504 10.98 -17.04 -12.96
CA SER A 504 9.69 -16.36 -12.80
C SER A 504 8.54 -17.26 -13.23
N TYR A 505 7.46 -17.20 -12.45
CA TYR A 505 6.27 -18.03 -12.62
C TYR A 505 5.00 -17.18 -12.60
N LEU A 506 4.07 -17.47 -13.53
CA LEU A 506 2.68 -17.02 -13.43
C LEU A 506 1.90 -18.09 -12.67
N VAL A 507 1.19 -17.68 -11.62
CA VAL A 507 0.38 -18.59 -10.80
C VAL A 507 -1.08 -18.15 -10.85
N THR A 508 -1.95 -19.07 -11.22
CA THR A 508 -3.40 -18.90 -11.16
C THR A 508 -4.03 -20.03 -10.34
N GLU A 509 -5.31 -20.02 -10.13
CA GLU A 509 -6.06 -21.13 -9.53
C GLU A 509 -6.01 -22.42 -10.39
N HIS A 510 -5.51 -22.34 -11.62
CA HIS A 510 -5.40 -23.47 -12.56
C HIS A 510 -3.99 -24.02 -12.71
N GLY A 511 -3.02 -23.49 -11.97
CA GLY A 511 -1.65 -24.03 -11.97
C GLY A 511 -0.55 -22.98 -11.96
N VAL A 512 0.68 -23.46 -12.16
CA VAL A 512 1.92 -22.68 -12.19
C VAL A 512 2.58 -22.81 -13.55
N ALA A 513 2.90 -21.69 -14.19
CA ALA A 513 3.57 -21.65 -15.49
C ALA A 513 4.88 -20.88 -15.37
N GLN A 514 6.01 -21.53 -15.69
CA GLN A 514 7.29 -20.84 -15.78
C GLN A 514 7.28 -19.87 -16.95
N MET A 515 7.72 -18.63 -16.70
CA MET A 515 7.81 -17.56 -17.72
C MET A 515 9.25 -17.32 -18.18
N SER A 516 10.21 -17.34 -17.26
CA SER A 516 11.62 -17.06 -17.56
C SER A 516 12.26 -18.10 -18.47
N GLY A 517 13.26 -17.66 -19.27
CA GLY A 517 14.04 -18.52 -20.15
C GLY A 517 13.28 -19.06 -21.38
N ARG A 518 12.11 -18.50 -21.72
CA ARG A 518 11.26 -18.94 -22.82
C ARG A 518 11.29 -17.98 -23.99
N THR A 519 11.19 -18.54 -25.20
CA THR A 519 10.81 -17.77 -26.39
C THR A 519 9.37 -17.27 -26.25
N GLN A 520 8.98 -16.28 -27.06
CA GLN A 520 7.61 -15.76 -27.03
C GLN A 520 6.56 -16.87 -27.29
N ALA A 521 6.84 -17.79 -28.19
CA ALA A 521 5.94 -18.91 -28.48
C ALA A 521 5.78 -19.86 -27.28
N GLU A 522 6.86 -20.20 -26.61
CA GLU A 522 6.85 -21.02 -25.40
C GLU A 522 6.18 -20.31 -24.23
N PHE A 523 6.41 -19.00 -24.09
CA PHE A 523 5.76 -18.16 -23.09
C PHE A 523 4.24 -18.13 -23.29
N ILE A 524 3.77 -17.89 -24.53
CA ILE A 524 2.33 -17.91 -24.87
C ILE A 524 1.70 -19.26 -24.50
N ARG A 525 2.35 -20.37 -24.85
CA ARG A 525 1.89 -21.71 -24.46
C ARG A 525 1.79 -21.88 -22.95
N ALA A 526 2.82 -21.42 -22.23
CA ALA A 526 2.89 -21.54 -20.78
C ALA A 526 1.75 -20.76 -20.10
N ILE A 527 1.51 -19.50 -20.45
CA ILE A 527 0.46 -18.72 -19.79
C ILE A 527 -0.96 -19.19 -20.18
N ILE A 528 -1.16 -19.72 -21.38
CA ILE A 528 -2.45 -20.32 -21.78
C ILE A 528 -2.74 -21.58 -20.98
N SER A 529 -1.73 -22.37 -20.61
CA SER A 529 -1.93 -23.59 -19.80
C SER A 529 -2.56 -23.33 -18.44
N VAL A 530 -2.33 -22.14 -17.86
CA VAL A 530 -2.87 -21.71 -16.57
C VAL A 530 -4.04 -20.74 -16.69
N ALA A 531 -4.54 -20.49 -17.91
CA ALA A 531 -5.75 -19.71 -18.15
C ALA A 531 -7.00 -20.50 -17.68
N HIS A 532 -8.09 -19.79 -17.41
CA HIS A 532 -9.38 -20.40 -17.15
C HIS A 532 -9.81 -21.28 -18.35
N PRO A 533 -10.29 -22.51 -18.12
CA PRO A 533 -10.64 -23.44 -19.20
C PRO A 533 -11.51 -22.85 -20.31
N ASP A 534 -12.55 -22.10 -19.96
CA ASP A 534 -13.50 -21.50 -20.90
C ASP A 534 -12.86 -20.50 -21.87
N PHE A 535 -11.70 -19.96 -21.55
CA PHE A 535 -11.00 -18.99 -22.39
C PHE A 535 -9.83 -19.59 -23.17
N ARG A 536 -9.39 -20.83 -22.87
CA ARG A 536 -8.21 -21.43 -23.52
C ARG A 536 -8.35 -21.52 -25.02
N ASP A 537 -9.50 -21.94 -25.54
CA ASP A 537 -9.71 -22.07 -26.99
C ASP A 537 -9.72 -20.71 -27.70
N PHE A 538 -10.28 -19.69 -27.08
CA PHE A 538 -10.18 -18.32 -27.59
C PHE A 538 -8.71 -17.85 -27.62
N LEU A 539 -7.97 -18.08 -26.56
CA LEU A 539 -6.56 -17.70 -26.47
C LEU A 539 -5.69 -18.46 -27.48
N LYS A 540 -5.92 -19.78 -27.69
CA LYS A 540 -5.24 -20.59 -28.70
C LYS A 540 -5.49 -20.05 -30.10
N ARG A 541 -6.75 -19.78 -30.45
CA ARG A 541 -7.08 -19.19 -31.76
C ARG A 541 -6.42 -17.84 -31.98
N SER A 542 -6.36 -17.00 -30.91
CA SER A 542 -5.69 -15.72 -30.96
C SER A 542 -4.18 -15.87 -31.11
N ALA A 543 -3.56 -16.82 -30.41
CA ALA A 543 -2.13 -17.12 -30.52
C ALA A 543 -1.75 -17.52 -31.95
N TRP A 544 -2.57 -18.36 -32.58
CA TRP A 544 -2.36 -18.73 -33.97
C TRP A 544 -2.57 -17.56 -34.95
N ARG A 545 -3.68 -16.84 -34.79
CA ARG A 545 -4.03 -15.74 -35.69
C ARG A 545 -3.01 -14.58 -35.65
N GLU A 546 -2.61 -14.18 -34.48
CA GLU A 546 -1.79 -12.96 -34.27
C GLU A 546 -0.29 -13.28 -34.26
N PHE A 547 0.12 -14.43 -33.72
CA PHE A 547 1.53 -14.76 -33.46
C PHE A 547 2.01 -16.00 -34.22
N ARG A 548 1.13 -16.70 -34.98
CA ARG A 548 1.43 -17.98 -35.65
C ARG A 548 1.94 -19.08 -34.70
N VAL A 549 1.53 -19.03 -33.44
CA VAL A 549 1.87 -20.03 -32.42
C VAL A 549 0.81 -21.12 -32.40
N SER A 550 1.20 -22.36 -32.76
CA SER A 550 0.36 -23.55 -32.60
C SER A 550 0.49 -24.12 -31.19
N LEU A 551 -0.64 -24.64 -30.64
CA LEU A 551 -0.79 -25.12 -29.24
C LEU A 551 -1.33 -26.53 -29.25
#